data_e692e00041dffceaaf011d42f128c746
#
_entry.id   e692e00041dffceaaf011d42f128c746
#
_cell.length_a   1.000
_cell.length_b   1.000
_cell.length_c   1.000
_cell.angle_alpha   90.00
_cell.angle_beta   90.00
_cell.angle_gamma   90.00
#
_symmetry.space_group_name_H-M   'P 1'
#
loop_
_entity.id
_entity.type
_entity.pdbx_description
1 polymer ?
#
loop_
_entity_poly.entity_id
_entity_poly.type
_entity_poly.pdbx_seq_one_letter_code
_entity_poly.pdbx_strand_id
1 'polypeptide(L)'
;MEKITQALASAYKRDHEGAGDNIEVKANPETGEVRMFILKDIVETVDNPATEMSLEEARRAIPHAELGDVVRIEVKPKNFGRIAAQTARQVIIQGIREAERGMIYDEFSSKEHEILTGIVTRIDPRSGAANLRISSSSEYTEAFLAPGEQVRGEEIHEGDRLKVYVVEVRRSTRGPQVLISRTHPGLVKRLFELEIPEIYDGTVEVKSIAREAGSRTKIAVWSADENVD
;
A
#
# COMPACT_ATOMS: atom_id res chain seq x y z
N MET A 1 -16.28 0.76 8.70
CA MET A 1 -16.78 1.01 10.08
C MET A 1 -15.96 0.24 11.10
N GLU A 2 -15.68 -1.04 10.89
CA GLU A 2 -14.93 -1.91 11.80
C GLU A 2 -13.56 -1.35 12.22
N LYS A 3 -12.74 -0.84 11.27
CA LYS A 3 -11.45 -0.19 11.58
C LYS A 3 -11.60 1.04 12.51
N ILE A 4 -12.71 1.78 12.42
CA ILE A 4 -12.98 2.94 13.28
C ILE A 4 -13.32 2.48 14.70
N THR A 5 -14.19 1.49 14.84
CA THR A 5 -14.58 0.96 16.15
C THR A 5 -13.41 0.32 16.89
N GLN A 6 -12.55 -0.45 16.18
CA GLN A 6 -11.32 -1.01 16.74
C GLN A 6 -10.32 0.07 17.18
N ALA A 7 -10.13 1.11 16.36
CA ALA A 7 -9.23 2.21 16.70
C ALA A 7 -9.73 3.00 17.92
N LEU A 8 -11.05 3.18 18.06
CA LEU A 8 -11.67 3.82 19.21
C LEU A 8 -11.51 2.99 20.48
N ALA A 9 -11.73 1.69 20.41
CA ALA A 9 -11.50 0.77 21.54
C ALA A 9 -10.03 0.84 21.99
N SER A 10 -9.09 0.82 21.04
CA SER A 10 -7.65 0.91 21.32
C SER A 10 -7.25 2.27 21.92
N ALA A 11 -7.83 3.36 21.44
CA ALA A 11 -7.59 4.71 22.01
C ALA A 11 -8.09 4.81 23.44
N TYR A 12 -9.27 4.26 23.73
CA TYR A 12 -9.82 4.25 25.08
C TYR A 12 -8.97 3.41 26.05
N LYS A 13 -8.52 2.23 25.63
CA LYS A 13 -7.62 1.39 26.43
C LYS A 13 -6.33 2.11 26.82
N ARG A 14 -5.74 2.86 25.90
CA ARG A 14 -4.52 3.62 26.15
C ARG A 14 -4.71 4.74 27.18
N ASP A 15 -5.87 5.36 27.17
CA ASP A 15 -6.17 6.53 28.04
C ASP A 15 -6.74 6.11 29.40
N HIS A 16 -7.06 4.81 29.60
CA HIS A 16 -7.62 4.27 30.84
C HIS A 16 -6.83 3.05 31.30
N GLU A 17 -5.93 3.27 32.25
CA GLU A 17 -5.17 2.19 32.89
C GLU A 17 -6.11 1.19 33.57
N GLY A 18 -6.00 -0.09 33.25
CA GLY A 18 -6.85 -1.16 33.76
C GLY A 18 -8.06 -1.51 32.87
N ALA A 19 -8.30 -0.81 31.75
CA ALA A 19 -9.27 -1.21 30.75
C ALA A 19 -8.80 -2.50 30.06
N GLY A 20 -9.55 -3.60 30.24
CA GLY A 20 -9.28 -4.91 29.65
C GLY A 20 -9.65 -4.99 28.17
N ASP A 21 -9.57 -6.22 27.61
CA ASP A 21 -10.01 -6.51 26.23
C ASP A 21 -11.55 -6.57 26.09
N ASN A 22 -12.27 -6.26 27.15
CA ASN A 22 -13.72 -6.32 27.29
C ASN A 22 -14.44 -5.02 26.85
N ILE A 23 -13.86 -4.26 25.92
CA ILE A 23 -14.45 -3.03 25.40
C ILE A 23 -15.06 -3.28 24.02
N GLU A 24 -16.34 -2.98 23.88
CA GLU A 24 -17.06 -2.98 22.61
C GLU A 24 -17.45 -1.54 22.22
N VAL A 25 -17.14 -1.13 21.00
CA VAL A 25 -17.55 0.15 20.44
C VAL A 25 -18.50 -0.11 19.29
N LYS A 26 -19.70 0.49 19.35
CA LYS A 26 -20.68 0.46 18.27
C LYS A 26 -20.81 1.84 17.65
N ALA A 27 -20.70 1.91 16.33
CA ALA A 27 -20.92 3.13 15.57
C ALA A 27 -22.06 2.93 14.59
N ASN A 28 -23.01 3.86 14.60
CA ASN A 28 -24.11 3.89 13.64
C ASN A 28 -23.67 4.73 12.42
N PRO A 29 -23.56 4.16 11.22
CA PRO A 29 -23.11 4.89 10.03
C PRO A 29 -24.12 5.95 9.56
N GLU A 30 -25.41 5.80 9.86
CA GLU A 30 -26.46 6.72 9.41
C GLU A 30 -26.56 7.97 10.29
N THR A 31 -26.44 7.77 11.61
CA THR A 31 -26.58 8.88 12.59
C THR A 31 -25.23 9.45 13.01
N GLY A 32 -24.13 8.75 12.76
CA GLY A 32 -22.81 9.11 13.29
C GLY A 32 -22.66 8.91 14.80
N GLU A 33 -23.66 8.31 15.45
CA GLU A 33 -23.64 8.07 16.89
C GLU A 33 -22.66 6.93 17.22
N VAL A 34 -21.79 7.18 18.20
CA VAL A 34 -20.82 6.20 18.69
C VAL A 34 -21.12 5.91 20.15
N ARG A 35 -21.36 4.65 20.47
CA ARG A 35 -21.60 4.16 21.84
C ARG A 35 -20.49 3.19 22.23
N MET A 36 -20.10 3.25 23.48
CA MET A 36 -19.08 2.39 24.07
C MET A 36 -19.70 1.55 25.19
N PHE A 37 -19.32 0.28 25.21
CA PHE A 37 -19.77 -0.66 26.19
C PHE A 37 -18.57 -1.37 26.82
N ILE A 38 -18.66 -1.59 28.13
CA ILE A 38 -17.78 -2.53 28.83
C ILE A 38 -18.55 -3.82 28.98
N LEU A 39 -17.92 -4.90 28.55
CA LEU A 39 -18.47 -6.26 28.70
C LEU A 39 -17.98 -6.81 30.04
N LYS A 40 -18.89 -7.32 30.84
CA LYS A 40 -18.54 -8.00 32.11
C LYS A 40 -19.18 -9.37 32.16
N ASP A 41 -18.38 -10.37 32.51
CA ASP A 41 -18.85 -11.72 32.74
C ASP A 41 -19.53 -11.82 34.11
N ILE A 42 -20.68 -12.49 34.16
CA ILE A 42 -21.38 -12.74 35.43
C ILE A 42 -20.77 -13.98 36.07
N VAL A 43 -20.16 -13.78 37.24
CA VAL A 43 -19.48 -14.82 38.00
C VAL A 43 -20.04 -14.94 39.40
N GLU A 44 -19.82 -16.07 40.05
CA GLU A 44 -20.23 -16.29 41.43
C GLU A 44 -19.35 -15.53 42.41
N THR A 45 -18.01 -15.52 42.14
CA THR A 45 -17.01 -14.78 42.91
C THR A 45 -16.26 -13.87 41.94
N VAL A 46 -16.24 -12.57 42.26
CA VAL A 46 -15.57 -11.56 41.43
C VAL A 46 -14.09 -11.50 41.78
N ASP A 47 -13.24 -11.95 40.88
CA ASP A 47 -11.80 -11.87 41.02
C ASP A 47 -11.27 -10.56 40.42
N ASN A 48 -11.81 -10.15 39.27
CA ASN A 48 -11.45 -8.91 38.59
C ASN A 48 -12.67 -7.99 38.34
N PRO A 49 -12.86 -6.95 39.16
CA PRO A 49 -14.00 -6.04 39.02
C PRO A 49 -14.04 -5.27 37.66
N ALA A 50 -12.93 -5.23 36.90
CA ALA A 50 -12.93 -4.58 35.61
C ALA A 50 -13.62 -5.40 34.51
N THR A 51 -13.54 -6.75 34.59
CA THR A 51 -14.05 -7.70 33.60
C THR A 51 -15.21 -8.55 34.10
N GLU A 52 -15.45 -8.56 35.40
CA GLU A 52 -16.42 -9.43 36.05
C GLU A 52 -17.39 -8.63 36.89
N MET A 53 -18.55 -9.21 37.14
CA MET A 53 -19.54 -8.72 38.09
C MET A 53 -20.31 -9.86 38.75
N SER A 54 -20.82 -9.60 39.96
CA SER A 54 -21.61 -10.61 40.67
C SER A 54 -23.01 -10.76 40.08
N LEU A 55 -23.61 -11.94 40.24
CA LEU A 55 -24.98 -12.22 39.82
C LEU A 55 -26.00 -11.26 40.50
N GLU A 56 -25.75 -10.91 41.74
CA GLU A 56 -26.63 -9.98 42.50
C GLU A 56 -26.61 -8.57 41.88
N GLU A 57 -25.45 -8.11 41.50
CA GLU A 57 -25.25 -6.80 40.83
C GLU A 57 -25.84 -6.80 39.42
N ALA A 58 -25.65 -7.88 38.67
CA ALA A 58 -26.22 -8.05 37.34
C ALA A 58 -27.76 -8.05 37.36
N ARG A 59 -28.38 -8.71 38.31
CA ARG A 59 -29.84 -8.79 38.45
C ARG A 59 -30.52 -7.47 38.81
N ARG A 60 -29.80 -6.53 39.37
CA ARG A 60 -30.32 -5.14 39.60
C ARG A 60 -30.57 -4.40 38.27
N ALA A 61 -29.78 -4.71 37.24
CA ALA A 61 -29.91 -4.10 35.93
C ALA A 61 -30.71 -4.99 34.96
N ILE A 62 -30.55 -6.32 35.04
CA ILE A 62 -31.16 -7.31 34.16
C ILE A 62 -31.79 -8.40 35.03
N PRO A 63 -33.13 -8.38 35.27
CA PRO A 63 -33.81 -9.30 36.22
C PRO A 63 -33.63 -10.78 35.94
N HIS A 64 -33.39 -11.16 34.69
CA HIS A 64 -33.25 -12.57 34.25
C HIS A 64 -31.79 -12.96 33.95
N ALA A 65 -30.79 -12.23 34.51
CA ALA A 65 -29.39 -12.55 34.35
C ALA A 65 -29.02 -13.87 35.02
N GLU A 66 -28.20 -14.67 34.35
CA GLU A 66 -27.70 -15.96 34.80
C GLU A 66 -26.16 -15.96 34.91
N LEU A 67 -25.64 -16.94 35.68
CA LEU A 67 -24.18 -17.13 35.77
C LEU A 67 -23.64 -17.56 34.42
N GLY A 68 -22.54 -16.90 33.98
CA GLY A 68 -21.92 -17.12 32.69
C GLY A 68 -22.44 -16.23 31.57
N ASP A 69 -23.45 -15.39 31.83
CA ASP A 69 -23.90 -14.37 30.88
C ASP A 69 -22.90 -13.21 30.82
N VAL A 70 -22.91 -12.49 29.70
CA VAL A 70 -22.12 -11.28 29.49
C VAL A 70 -23.02 -10.04 29.51
N VAL A 71 -22.79 -9.15 30.46
CA VAL A 71 -23.53 -7.89 30.57
C VAL A 71 -22.79 -6.78 29.81
N ARG A 72 -23.55 -6.01 29.02
CA ARG A 72 -23.06 -4.82 28.32
C ARG A 72 -23.43 -3.56 29.12
N ILE A 73 -22.44 -2.90 29.68
CA ILE A 73 -22.63 -1.67 30.43
C ILE A 73 -22.22 -0.50 29.56
N GLU A 74 -23.18 0.35 29.17
CA GLU A 74 -22.88 1.57 28.41
C GLU A 74 -22.10 2.57 29.28
N VAL A 75 -20.97 3.00 28.77
CA VAL A 75 -20.13 4.01 29.40
C VAL A 75 -20.03 5.26 28.53
N LYS A 76 -20.07 6.42 29.14
CA LYS A 76 -19.93 7.73 28.48
C LYS A 76 -18.68 8.43 29.03
N PRO A 77 -17.48 8.11 28.53
CA PRO A 77 -16.26 8.75 29.01
C PRO A 77 -16.27 10.26 28.75
N LYS A 78 -15.69 11.02 29.67
CA LYS A 78 -15.49 12.46 29.47
C LYS A 78 -14.65 12.70 28.22
N ASN A 79 -15.07 13.65 27.38
CA ASN A 79 -14.40 13.98 26.10
C ASN A 79 -14.43 12.86 25.00
N PHE A 80 -15.20 11.80 25.18
CA PHE A 80 -15.26 10.70 24.21
C PHE A 80 -15.59 11.18 22.80
N GLY A 81 -16.53 12.11 22.61
CA GLY A 81 -16.88 12.66 21.30
C GLY A 81 -15.69 13.30 20.57
N ARG A 82 -14.80 14.00 21.31
CA ARG A 82 -13.60 14.62 20.72
C ARG A 82 -12.57 13.57 20.32
N ILE A 83 -12.33 12.58 21.18
CA ILE A 83 -11.41 11.46 20.91
C ILE A 83 -11.93 10.65 19.74
N ALA A 84 -13.22 10.34 19.71
CA ALA A 84 -13.87 9.63 18.62
C ALA A 84 -13.72 10.36 17.27
N ALA A 85 -13.98 11.67 17.25
CA ALA A 85 -13.83 12.47 16.02
C ALA A 85 -12.39 12.53 15.53
N GLN A 86 -11.40 12.68 16.41
CA GLN A 86 -9.98 12.70 16.04
C GLN A 86 -9.53 11.34 15.52
N THR A 87 -9.90 10.25 16.20
CA THR A 87 -9.54 8.88 15.81
C THR A 87 -10.19 8.51 14.47
N ALA A 88 -11.49 8.80 14.32
CA ALA A 88 -12.19 8.54 13.07
C ALA A 88 -11.55 9.29 11.88
N ARG A 89 -11.23 10.58 12.06
CA ARG A 89 -10.54 11.37 11.04
C ARG A 89 -9.20 10.74 10.66
N GLN A 90 -8.40 10.30 11.63
CA GLN A 90 -7.10 9.69 11.37
C GLN A 90 -7.24 8.37 10.61
N VAL A 91 -8.18 7.50 11.02
CA VAL A 91 -8.44 6.22 10.36
C VAL A 91 -8.94 6.41 8.92
N ILE A 92 -9.82 7.40 8.70
CA ILE A 92 -10.33 7.72 7.36
C ILE A 92 -9.18 8.20 6.46
N ILE A 93 -8.36 9.16 6.92
CA ILE A 93 -7.21 9.67 6.16
C ILE A 93 -6.24 8.54 5.84
N GLN A 94 -5.97 7.67 6.82
CA GLN A 94 -5.11 6.52 6.59
C GLN A 94 -5.71 5.54 5.58
N GLY A 95 -7.01 5.25 5.68
CA GLY A 95 -7.70 4.38 4.72
C GLY A 95 -7.68 4.92 3.29
N ILE A 96 -7.86 6.24 3.11
CA ILE A 96 -7.74 6.90 1.82
C ILE A 96 -6.32 6.73 1.26
N ARG A 97 -5.29 7.01 2.06
CA ARG A 97 -3.89 6.85 1.65
C ARG A 97 -3.54 5.40 1.30
N GLU A 98 -4.08 4.43 2.02
CA GLU A 98 -3.89 3.00 1.72
C GLU A 98 -4.55 2.63 0.39
N ALA A 99 -5.76 3.14 0.13
CA ALA A 99 -6.47 2.93 -1.13
C ALA A 99 -5.73 3.58 -2.32
N GLU A 100 -5.29 4.83 -2.18
CA GLU A 100 -4.46 5.52 -3.20
C GLU A 100 -3.19 4.73 -3.52
N ARG A 101 -2.46 4.27 -2.49
CA ARG A 101 -1.27 3.43 -2.68
C ARG A 101 -1.58 2.10 -3.36
N GLY A 102 -2.73 1.50 -3.05
CA GLY A 102 -3.20 0.28 -3.70
C GLY A 102 -3.44 0.50 -5.20
N MET A 103 -4.14 1.57 -5.56
CA MET A 103 -4.40 1.91 -6.96
C MET A 103 -3.11 2.17 -7.74
N ILE A 104 -2.18 2.95 -7.20
CA ILE A 104 -0.88 3.21 -7.81
C ILE A 104 -0.11 1.90 -8.00
N TYR A 105 -0.09 1.04 -6.98
CA TYR A 105 0.57 -0.26 -7.08
C TYR A 105 -0.01 -1.12 -8.21
N ASP A 106 -1.34 -1.25 -8.27
CA ASP A 106 -2.01 -2.10 -9.26
C ASP A 106 -1.79 -1.55 -10.68
N GLU A 107 -1.84 -0.22 -10.86
CA GLU A 107 -1.58 0.43 -12.14
C GLU A 107 -0.14 0.20 -12.63
N PHE A 108 0.86 0.46 -11.79
CA PHE A 108 2.26 0.29 -12.19
C PHE A 108 2.71 -1.17 -12.23
N SER A 109 2.10 -2.06 -11.46
CA SER A 109 2.35 -3.51 -11.56
C SER A 109 1.89 -4.05 -12.91
N SER A 110 0.81 -3.52 -13.48
CA SER A 110 0.39 -3.87 -14.85
C SER A 110 1.37 -3.40 -15.93
N LYS A 111 2.30 -2.50 -15.58
CA LYS A 111 3.35 -1.96 -16.46
C LYS A 111 4.72 -2.60 -16.23
N GLU A 112 4.81 -3.65 -15.41
CA GLU A 112 6.04 -4.43 -15.33
C GLU A 112 6.43 -4.98 -16.69
N HIS A 113 7.72 -4.92 -16.97
CA HIS A 113 8.31 -5.34 -18.25
C HIS A 113 7.96 -4.45 -19.46
N GLU A 114 7.44 -3.25 -19.23
CA GLU A 114 7.19 -2.24 -20.24
C GLU A 114 8.16 -1.06 -20.14
N ILE A 115 8.16 -0.22 -21.18
CA ILE A 115 8.90 1.04 -21.20
C ILE A 115 8.00 2.18 -20.79
N LEU A 116 8.46 2.97 -19.82
CA LEU A 116 7.86 4.23 -19.44
C LEU A 116 8.83 5.38 -19.67
N THR A 117 8.29 6.57 -19.88
CA THR A 117 9.07 7.81 -19.88
C THR A 117 9.04 8.43 -18.50
N GLY A 118 10.23 8.65 -17.92
CA GLY A 118 10.38 9.33 -16.64
C GLY A 118 11.12 10.64 -16.78
N ILE A 119 10.85 11.56 -15.84
CA ILE A 119 11.58 12.81 -15.71
C ILE A 119 12.45 12.70 -14.46
N VAL A 120 13.74 12.93 -14.58
CA VAL A 120 14.69 12.93 -13.46
C VAL A 120 14.33 14.07 -12.52
N THR A 121 13.95 13.75 -11.30
CA THR A 121 13.56 14.74 -10.28
C THR A 121 14.69 15.05 -9.31
N ARG A 122 15.54 14.06 -9.04
CA ARG A 122 16.64 14.19 -8.11
C ARG A 122 17.73 13.15 -8.38
N ILE A 123 18.97 13.56 -8.20
CA ILE A 123 20.12 12.66 -8.18
C ILE A 123 20.76 12.73 -6.79
N ASP A 124 20.96 11.59 -6.16
CA ASP A 124 21.64 11.51 -4.88
C ASP A 124 23.17 11.68 -5.09
N PRO A 125 23.78 12.75 -4.59
CA PRO A 125 25.18 13.03 -4.82
C PRO A 125 26.14 12.04 -4.15
N ARG A 126 25.65 11.24 -3.17
CA ARG A 126 26.48 10.26 -2.47
C ARG A 126 26.47 8.90 -3.15
N SER A 127 25.31 8.45 -3.58
CA SER A 127 25.13 7.12 -4.18
C SER A 127 25.13 7.17 -5.70
N GLY A 128 24.87 8.33 -6.32
CA GLY A 128 24.65 8.46 -7.76
C GLY A 128 23.30 7.91 -8.22
N ALA A 129 22.45 7.45 -7.32
CA ALA A 129 21.11 6.98 -7.65
C ALA A 129 20.21 8.13 -8.11
N ALA A 130 19.38 7.90 -9.11
CA ALA A 130 18.42 8.87 -9.60
C ALA A 130 16.98 8.50 -9.26
N ASN A 131 16.21 9.48 -8.83
CA ASN A 131 14.76 9.36 -8.72
C ASN A 131 14.13 9.98 -9.97
N LEU A 132 13.20 9.25 -10.56
CA LEU A 132 12.45 9.69 -11.71
C LEU A 132 10.99 9.76 -11.38
N ARG A 133 10.31 10.82 -11.79
CA ARG A 133 8.87 10.87 -11.80
C ARG A 133 8.38 10.21 -13.09
N ILE A 134 7.70 9.08 -12.95
CA ILE A 134 7.06 8.36 -14.04
C ILE A 134 5.55 8.56 -13.99
N SER A 135 4.91 8.56 -15.13
CA SER A 135 3.46 8.63 -15.25
C SER A 135 2.93 7.40 -15.98
N SER A 136 1.81 6.90 -15.54
CA SER A 136 0.95 6.02 -16.29
C SER A 136 -0.26 6.82 -16.77
N SER A 137 -1.37 6.15 -17.10
CA SER A 137 -2.55 6.82 -17.72
C SER A 137 -3.14 7.93 -16.85
N SER A 138 -3.21 7.75 -15.54
CA SER A 138 -3.86 8.69 -14.61
C SER A 138 -3.01 9.08 -13.40
N GLU A 139 -1.97 8.31 -13.10
CA GLU A 139 -1.23 8.43 -11.86
C GLU A 139 0.27 8.75 -12.09
N TYR A 140 0.84 9.41 -11.10
CA TYR A 140 2.28 9.67 -11.03
C TYR A 140 2.88 8.95 -9.84
N THR A 141 4.07 8.39 -10.02
CA THR A 141 4.85 7.84 -8.89
C THR A 141 6.33 8.10 -9.08
N GLU A 142 7.07 7.95 -7.99
CA GLU A 142 8.53 7.98 -8.04
C GLU A 142 9.07 6.60 -8.36
N ALA A 143 9.99 6.53 -9.30
CA ALA A 143 10.74 5.34 -9.67
C ALA A 143 12.20 5.51 -9.29
N PHE A 144 12.82 4.44 -8.85
CA PHE A 144 14.21 4.41 -8.40
C PHE A 144 15.13 3.78 -9.45
N LEU A 145 16.07 4.56 -9.93
CA LEU A 145 17.12 4.13 -10.87
C LEU A 145 18.44 3.99 -10.09
N ALA A 146 18.77 2.75 -9.73
CA ALA A 146 20.01 2.44 -9.04
C ALA A 146 21.24 2.77 -9.93
N PRO A 147 22.42 3.09 -9.35
CA PRO A 147 23.62 3.38 -10.12
C PRO A 147 24.05 2.26 -11.06
N GLY A 148 23.87 0.98 -10.65
CA GLY A 148 24.15 -0.18 -11.46
C GLY A 148 23.18 -0.39 -12.62
N GLU A 149 22.03 0.26 -12.59
CA GLU A 149 21.00 0.25 -13.63
C GLU A 149 21.07 1.43 -14.59
N GLN A 150 22.07 2.33 -14.40
CA GLN A 150 22.38 3.44 -15.29
C GLN A 150 23.42 3.01 -16.33
N VAL A 151 23.31 3.56 -17.54
CA VAL A 151 24.25 3.25 -18.62
C VAL A 151 25.58 3.96 -18.35
N ARG A 152 26.67 3.23 -18.39
CA ARG A 152 28.01 3.82 -18.21
C ARG A 152 28.31 4.85 -19.29
N GLY A 153 28.77 6.02 -18.88
CA GLY A 153 29.10 7.12 -19.79
C GLY A 153 27.91 7.97 -20.24
N GLU A 154 26.69 7.63 -19.81
CA GLU A 154 25.53 8.50 -19.99
C GLU A 154 25.47 9.51 -18.84
N GLU A 155 25.55 10.79 -19.17
CA GLU A 155 25.38 11.86 -18.20
C GLU A 155 23.90 12.13 -18.00
N ILE A 156 23.42 11.97 -16.78
CA ILE A 156 22.02 12.18 -16.40
C ILE A 156 21.95 13.44 -15.53
N HIS A 157 21.04 14.33 -15.88
CA HIS A 157 20.81 15.58 -15.14
C HIS A 157 19.36 15.67 -14.65
N GLU A 158 19.13 16.46 -13.62
CA GLU A 158 17.80 16.79 -13.16
C GLU A 158 17.01 17.51 -14.27
N GLY A 159 15.78 17.08 -14.52
CA GLY A 159 14.94 17.55 -15.62
C GLY A 159 15.01 16.73 -16.90
N ASP A 160 15.98 15.84 -17.05
CA ASP A 160 16.08 14.97 -18.21
C ASP A 160 14.90 14.01 -18.35
N ARG A 161 14.50 13.78 -19.60
CA ARG A 161 13.49 12.78 -19.95
C ARG A 161 14.16 11.50 -20.40
N LEU A 162 13.91 10.41 -19.68
CA LEU A 162 14.53 9.12 -19.97
C LEU A 162 13.46 8.06 -20.24
N LYS A 163 13.65 7.26 -21.29
CA LYS A 163 12.91 6.00 -21.46
C LYS A 163 13.55 4.94 -20.53
N VAL A 164 12.74 4.33 -19.68
CA VAL A 164 13.19 3.36 -18.69
C VAL A 164 12.35 2.09 -18.75
N TYR A 165 12.97 0.96 -18.46
CA TYR A 165 12.30 -0.33 -18.38
C TYR A 165 11.85 -0.57 -16.94
N VAL A 166 10.59 -0.93 -16.73
CA VAL A 166 10.05 -1.29 -15.42
C VAL A 166 10.45 -2.73 -15.11
N VAL A 167 11.34 -2.91 -14.14
CA VAL A 167 11.83 -4.23 -13.75
C VAL A 167 10.87 -4.90 -12.80
N GLU A 168 10.43 -4.20 -11.77
CA GLU A 168 9.61 -4.73 -10.71
C GLU A 168 8.90 -3.61 -9.95
N VAL A 169 7.68 -3.88 -9.46
CA VAL A 169 6.95 -2.98 -8.56
C VAL A 169 6.77 -3.65 -7.21
N ARG A 170 7.33 -3.08 -6.16
CA ARG A 170 7.28 -3.60 -4.80
C ARG A 170 6.34 -2.81 -3.91
N ARG A 171 5.61 -3.50 -3.06
CA ARG A 171 4.87 -2.86 -1.96
C ARG A 171 5.82 -2.47 -0.85
N SER A 172 5.72 -1.23 -0.38
CA SER A 172 6.48 -0.71 0.75
C SER A 172 5.55 0.04 1.70
N THR A 173 5.94 0.16 2.96
CA THR A 173 5.20 0.92 3.99
C THR A 173 5.04 2.39 3.64
N ARG A 174 5.94 2.95 2.82
CA ARG A 174 5.88 4.35 2.36
C ARG A 174 5.11 4.55 1.06
N GLY A 175 4.71 3.46 0.39
CA GLY A 175 4.02 3.44 -0.91
C GLY A 175 4.69 2.49 -1.90
N PRO A 176 4.12 2.29 -3.08
CA PRO A 176 4.71 1.44 -4.10
C PRO A 176 6.08 1.97 -4.50
N GLN A 177 7.03 1.06 -4.64
CA GLN A 177 8.39 1.35 -5.11
C GLN A 177 8.57 0.72 -6.49
N VAL A 178 8.73 1.55 -7.50
CA VAL A 178 8.95 1.11 -8.87
C VAL A 178 10.46 1.07 -9.14
N LEU A 179 10.98 -0.13 -9.41
CA LEU A 179 12.38 -0.34 -9.78
C LEU A 179 12.49 -0.32 -11.30
N ILE A 180 13.37 0.54 -11.78
CA ILE A 180 13.57 0.77 -13.21
C ILE A 180 15.02 0.55 -13.61
N SER A 181 15.22 0.22 -14.88
CA SER A 181 16.54 -0.04 -15.46
C SER A 181 16.69 0.59 -16.83
N ARG A 182 17.92 1.05 -17.11
CA ARG A 182 18.37 1.44 -18.45
C ARG A 182 19.38 0.44 -19.03
N THR A 183 19.86 -0.49 -18.21
CA THR A 183 20.82 -1.52 -18.63
C THR A 183 20.14 -2.83 -19.02
N HIS A 184 18.93 -3.09 -18.57
CA HIS A 184 18.22 -4.34 -18.78
C HIS A 184 18.00 -4.65 -20.28
N PRO A 185 18.23 -5.89 -20.74
CA PRO A 185 18.01 -6.28 -22.14
C PRO A 185 16.57 -6.04 -22.62
N GLY A 186 15.60 -6.17 -21.72
CA GLY A 186 14.18 -5.90 -22.00
C GLY A 186 13.91 -4.49 -22.51
N LEU A 187 14.72 -3.49 -22.11
CA LEU A 187 14.61 -2.14 -22.65
C LEU A 187 14.79 -2.12 -24.17
N VAL A 188 15.82 -2.80 -24.66
CA VAL A 188 16.11 -2.85 -26.11
C VAL A 188 15.04 -3.66 -26.83
N LYS A 189 14.61 -4.78 -26.26
CA LYS A 189 13.53 -5.61 -26.83
C LYS A 189 12.27 -4.79 -27.04
N ARG A 190 11.83 -4.09 -25.99
CA ARG A 190 10.61 -3.27 -26.06
C ARG A 190 10.76 -2.05 -26.97
N LEU A 191 11.95 -1.45 -27.06
CA LEU A 191 12.21 -0.37 -28.01
C LEU A 191 12.06 -0.87 -29.44
N PHE A 192 12.57 -2.05 -29.77
CA PHE A 192 12.43 -2.63 -31.09
C PHE A 192 10.99 -3.02 -31.43
N GLU A 193 10.24 -3.56 -30.46
CA GLU A 193 8.81 -3.82 -30.64
C GLU A 193 8.00 -2.53 -30.92
N LEU A 194 8.45 -1.36 -30.43
CA LEU A 194 7.80 -0.08 -30.68
C LEU A 194 8.21 0.60 -31.99
N GLU A 195 9.47 0.41 -32.40
CA GLU A 195 10.06 1.19 -33.49
C GLU A 195 10.18 0.39 -34.81
N ILE A 196 10.10 -0.95 -34.75
CA ILE A 196 10.28 -1.85 -35.90
C ILE A 196 8.94 -2.53 -36.20
N PRO A 197 8.28 -2.19 -37.34
CA PRO A 197 6.97 -2.73 -37.69
C PRO A 197 6.96 -4.27 -37.78
N GLU A 198 8.02 -4.86 -38.35
CA GLU A 198 8.13 -6.31 -38.56
C GLU A 198 8.26 -7.10 -37.24
N ILE A 199 8.77 -6.45 -36.19
CA ILE A 199 8.80 -7.04 -34.84
C ILE A 199 7.46 -6.81 -34.15
N TYR A 200 6.82 -5.66 -34.38
CA TYR A 200 5.53 -5.33 -33.79
C TYR A 200 4.40 -6.25 -34.32
N ASP A 201 4.38 -6.53 -35.61
CA ASP A 201 3.37 -7.40 -36.24
C ASP A 201 3.70 -8.90 -36.10
N GLY A 202 4.88 -9.23 -35.56
CA GLY A 202 5.31 -10.60 -35.33
C GLY A 202 5.91 -11.31 -36.56
N THR A 203 6.15 -10.63 -37.68
CA THR A 203 6.84 -11.15 -38.85
C THR A 203 8.28 -11.52 -38.49
N VAL A 204 8.91 -10.70 -37.63
CA VAL A 204 10.24 -10.95 -37.06
C VAL A 204 10.13 -11.17 -35.55
N GLU A 205 10.63 -12.28 -35.07
CA GLU A 205 10.66 -12.64 -33.66
C GLU A 205 12.05 -12.46 -33.05
N VAL A 206 12.15 -11.72 -31.95
CA VAL A 206 13.39 -11.58 -31.19
C VAL A 206 13.55 -12.80 -30.26
N LYS A 207 14.49 -13.67 -30.57
CA LYS A 207 14.78 -14.92 -29.84
C LYS A 207 15.66 -14.69 -28.60
N SER A 208 16.70 -13.87 -28.72
CA SER A 208 17.59 -13.57 -27.59
C SER A 208 18.31 -12.25 -27.76
N ILE A 209 18.67 -11.66 -26.63
CA ILE A 209 19.42 -10.38 -26.56
C ILE A 209 20.57 -10.55 -25.58
N ALA A 210 21.78 -10.29 -26.02
CA ALA A 210 22.98 -10.15 -25.19
C ALA A 210 23.45 -8.70 -25.23
N ARG A 211 23.30 -7.99 -24.11
CA ARG A 211 23.53 -6.55 -24.01
C ARG A 211 24.66 -6.20 -23.05
N GLU A 212 25.60 -5.40 -23.54
CA GLU A 212 26.58 -4.66 -22.76
C GLU A 212 26.19 -3.17 -22.86
N ALA A 213 25.46 -2.68 -21.84
CA ALA A 213 24.86 -1.36 -21.88
C ALA A 213 25.92 -0.25 -21.99
N GLY A 214 25.71 0.68 -22.93
CA GLY A 214 26.67 1.75 -23.26
C GLY A 214 27.81 1.33 -24.20
N SER A 215 27.84 0.06 -24.65
CA SER A 215 28.84 -0.45 -25.56
C SER A 215 28.21 -1.12 -26.78
N ARG A 216 27.69 -2.34 -26.63
CA ARG A 216 27.14 -3.11 -27.77
C ARG A 216 25.97 -3.98 -27.34
N THR A 217 25.12 -4.31 -28.31
CA THR A 217 24.03 -5.29 -28.14
C THR A 217 24.01 -6.24 -29.31
N LYS A 218 23.96 -7.53 -29.03
CA LYS A 218 23.75 -8.59 -30.03
C LYS A 218 22.33 -9.10 -29.87
N ILE A 219 21.63 -9.19 -30.98
CA ILE A 219 20.21 -9.61 -31.01
C ILE A 219 20.11 -10.76 -32.01
N ALA A 220 19.57 -11.89 -31.57
CA ALA A 220 19.20 -12.98 -32.43
C ALA A 220 17.72 -12.83 -32.79
N VAL A 221 17.45 -12.76 -34.07
CA VAL A 221 16.09 -12.67 -34.63
C VAL A 221 15.81 -13.87 -35.52
N TRP A 222 14.53 -14.16 -35.72
CA TRP A 222 14.06 -15.20 -36.61
C TRP A 222 12.79 -14.75 -37.32
N SER A 223 12.66 -15.11 -38.58
CA SER A 223 11.42 -14.90 -39.35
C SER A 223 11.02 -16.20 -40.04
N ALA A 224 9.72 -16.40 -40.16
CA ALA A 224 9.16 -17.46 -41.01
C ALA A 224 9.02 -17.03 -42.47
N ASP A 225 9.13 -15.73 -42.77
CA ASP A 225 9.06 -15.17 -44.12
C ASP A 225 10.46 -15.10 -44.72
N GLU A 226 10.67 -15.82 -45.85
CA GLU A 226 11.95 -15.88 -46.55
C GLU A 226 12.32 -14.56 -47.27
N ASN A 227 11.37 -13.60 -47.35
CA ASN A 227 11.60 -12.29 -47.99
C ASN A 227 12.06 -11.22 -47.02
N VAL A 228 12.20 -11.53 -45.74
CA VAL A 228 12.71 -10.60 -44.72
C VAL A 228 14.24 -10.83 -44.58
N ASP A 229 15.01 -9.84 -45.04
CA ASP A 229 16.48 -9.78 -44.94
C ASP A 229 16.96 -9.15 -43.64
#